data_e3e5cba6d57808fd9c8fb52ad45bd1fb
#
_entry.id   e3e5cba6d57808fd9c8fb52ad45bd1fb
#
_cell.length_a   1.000
_cell.length_b   1.000
_cell.length_c   1.000
_cell.angle_alpha   90.00
_cell.angle_beta   90.00
_cell.angle_gamma   90.00
#
_symmetry.space_group_name_H-M   'P 1'
#
loop_
_entity.id
_entity.type
_entity.pdbx_description
1 polymer ?
#
loop_
_entity_poly.entity_id
_entity_poly.type
_entity_poly.pdbx_seq_one_letter_code
_entity_poly.pdbx_strand_id
1 'polypeptide(L)'
;MIEAARWIIWEASQLLGAPSASIHDLYMARGRGEVSGFTVPAVNLRTQVFDMAGAMCRAAASLDAGTIVFELARSEQEYTYQRPGEYITSVLAGCIGAGWRGPVFVQGDHYQFNAKKYAADPEAMTEEIRRACRLAMEAGYRNIDIDSSTLVDL
;
A
#
# COMPACT_ATOMS: atom_id res chain seq x y z
N MET A 1 13.86 18.29 -7.70
CA MET A 1 12.74 18.82 -6.89
C MET A 1 11.79 17.73 -6.38
N ILE A 2 11.24 16.88 -7.25
CA ILE A 2 10.26 15.84 -6.84
C ILE A 2 10.84 14.88 -5.80
N GLU A 3 12.03 14.35 -6.01
CA GLU A 3 12.67 13.42 -5.06
C GLU A 3 12.95 14.07 -3.69
N ALA A 4 13.33 15.33 -3.67
CA ALA A 4 13.52 16.06 -2.41
C ALA A 4 12.19 16.22 -1.64
N ALA A 5 11.09 16.51 -2.34
CA ALA A 5 9.77 16.60 -1.73
C ALA A 5 9.29 15.25 -1.17
N ARG A 6 9.51 14.15 -1.90
CA ARG A 6 9.22 12.79 -1.42
C ARG A 6 10.01 12.45 -0.17
N TRP A 7 11.31 12.75 -0.19
CA TRP A 7 12.17 12.54 0.97
C TRP A 7 11.71 13.36 2.19
N ILE A 8 11.38 14.65 2.01
CA ILE A 8 10.87 15.49 3.10
C ILE A 8 9.59 14.91 3.70
N ILE A 9 8.64 14.46 2.89
CA ILE A 9 7.40 13.87 3.38
C ILE A 9 7.66 12.54 4.10
N TRP A 10 8.58 11.74 3.59
CA TRP A 10 9.01 10.50 4.24
C TRP A 10 9.57 10.78 5.64
N GLU A 11 10.55 11.67 5.76
CA GLU A 11 11.15 12.06 7.05
C GLU A 11 10.12 12.68 7.99
N ALA A 12 9.26 13.56 7.47
CA ALA A 12 8.19 14.16 8.26
C ALA A 12 7.23 13.09 8.81
N SER A 13 6.91 12.07 8.04
CA SER A 13 6.03 10.98 8.50
C SER A 13 6.65 10.21 9.67
N GLN A 14 7.97 9.94 9.62
CA GLN A 14 8.70 9.31 10.73
C GLN A 14 8.66 10.19 11.98
N LEU A 15 9.06 11.45 11.83
CA LEU A 15 9.14 12.42 12.95
C LEU A 15 7.79 12.72 13.60
N LEU A 16 6.73 12.74 12.80
CA LEU A 16 5.37 13.01 13.27
C LEU A 16 4.64 11.75 13.76
N GLY A 17 5.30 10.59 13.76
CA GLY A 17 4.75 9.35 14.30
C GLY A 17 3.69 8.68 13.39
N ALA A 18 3.78 8.90 12.07
CA ALA A 18 2.94 8.23 11.05
C ALA A 18 3.79 7.47 10.00
N PRO A 19 4.70 6.56 10.41
CA PRO A 19 5.60 5.88 9.50
C PRO A 19 4.87 4.86 8.62
N SER A 20 5.37 4.66 7.40
CA SER A 20 5.00 3.49 6.61
C SER A 20 5.45 2.21 7.33
N ALA A 21 4.55 1.24 7.47
CA ALA A 21 4.77 0.02 8.23
C ALA A 21 4.22 -1.23 7.55
N SER A 22 4.70 -2.40 7.98
CA SER A 22 4.12 -3.69 7.61
C SER A 22 2.97 -4.05 8.54
N ILE A 23 1.87 -4.55 7.96
CA ILE A 23 0.73 -5.10 8.72
C ILE A 23 0.95 -6.56 9.15
N HIS A 24 2.10 -7.14 8.81
CA HIS A 24 2.40 -8.56 9.04
C HIS A 24 2.17 -9.00 10.50
N ASP A 25 2.64 -8.22 11.46
CA ASP A 25 2.52 -8.58 12.88
C ASP A 25 1.07 -8.68 13.33
N LEU A 26 0.20 -7.80 12.81
CA LEU A 26 -1.25 -7.88 13.06
C LEU A 26 -1.85 -9.14 12.45
N TYR A 27 -1.47 -9.50 11.22
CA TYR A 27 -1.92 -10.73 10.57
C TYR A 27 -1.48 -11.96 11.35
N MET A 28 -0.23 -11.99 11.81
CA MET A 28 0.31 -13.08 12.62
C MET A 28 -0.41 -13.20 13.98
N ALA A 29 -0.66 -12.08 14.65
CA ALA A 29 -1.41 -12.06 15.91
C ALA A 29 -2.85 -12.57 15.73
N ARG A 30 -3.52 -12.19 14.65
CA ARG A 30 -4.84 -12.74 14.30
C ARG A 30 -4.79 -14.23 14.01
N GLY A 31 -3.79 -14.70 13.26
CA GLY A 31 -3.61 -16.12 12.96
C GLY A 31 -3.38 -16.97 14.21
N ARG A 32 -2.74 -16.43 15.24
CA ARG A 32 -2.57 -17.08 16.54
C ARG A 32 -3.77 -16.92 17.48
N GLY A 33 -4.81 -16.17 17.08
CA GLY A 33 -5.97 -15.91 17.93
C GLY A 33 -5.75 -14.90 19.05
N GLU A 34 -4.64 -14.17 19.04
CA GLU A 34 -4.29 -13.18 20.08
C GLU A 34 -5.17 -11.92 19.97
N VAL A 35 -5.63 -11.60 18.77
CA VAL A 35 -6.54 -10.46 18.51
C VAL A 35 -7.69 -10.89 17.60
N SER A 36 -8.90 -10.38 17.88
CA SER A 36 -10.10 -10.71 17.13
C SER A 36 -11.19 -9.64 17.36
N GLY A 37 -12.35 -9.80 16.71
CA GLY A 37 -13.51 -8.96 16.95
C GLY A 37 -13.57 -7.66 16.17
N PHE A 38 -12.62 -7.42 15.24
CA PHE A 38 -12.63 -6.26 14.34
C PHE A 38 -12.18 -6.64 12.92
N THR A 39 -12.49 -5.79 11.95
CA THR A 39 -12.00 -5.86 10.59
C THR A 39 -11.09 -4.67 10.29
N VAL A 40 -10.16 -4.85 9.36
CA VAL A 40 -9.30 -3.78 8.86
C VAL A 40 -9.79 -3.38 7.47
N PRO A 41 -10.23 -2.13 7.26
CA PRO A 41 -10.59 -1.68 5.93
C PRO A 41 -9.34 -1.57 5.06
N ALA A 42 -9.42 -2.10 3.84
CA ALA A 42 -8.44 -1.95 2.78
C ALA A 42 -9.08 -1.22 1.61
N VAL A 43 -8.48 -0.15 1.14
CA VAL A 43 -9.13 0.77 0.20
C VAL A 43 -8.18 1.20 -0.91
N ASN A 44 -8.60 0.94 -2.16
CA ASN A 44 -7.89 1.40 -3.35
C ASN A 44 -8.23 2.86 -3.64
N LEU A 45 -7.29 3.75 -3.42
CA LEU A 45 -7.44 5.17 -3.72
C LEU A 45 -6.96 5.49 -5.14
N ARG A 46 -7.90 5.62 -6.08
CA ARG A 46 -7.60 5.82 -7.51
C ARG A 46 -7.51 7.28 -7.93
N THR A 47 -7.95 8.21 -7.08
CA THR A 47 -7.96 9.66 -7.36
C THR A 47 -7.87 10.45 -6.06
N GLN A 48 -7.41 11.71 -6.13
CA GLN A 48 -7.33 12.65 -5.00
C GLN A 48 -6.74 12.03 -3.72
N VAL A 49 -5.68 11.24 -3.88
CA VAL A 49 -5.14 10.36 -2.82
C VAL A 49 -4.79 11.13 -1.56
N PHE A 50 -4.20 12.32 -1.68
CA PHE A 50 -3.89 13.18 -0.53
C PHE A 50 -5.14 13.52 0.29
N ASP A 51 -6.18 14.02 -0.35
CA ASP A 51 -7.41 14.45 0.32
C ASP A 51 -8.18 13.26 0.89
N MET A 52 -8.27 12.17 0.11
CA MET A 52 -8.98 10.95 0.50
C MET A 52 -8.29 10.26 1.68
N ALA A 53 -6.96 10.11 1.66
CA ALA A 53 -6.22 9.53 2.78
C ALA A 53 -6.41 10.38 4.05
N GLY A 54 -6.32 11.70 3.95
CA GLY A 54 -6.58 12.59 5.07
C GLY A 54 -8.02 12.49 5.60
N ALA A 55 -9.01 12.40 4.72
CA ALA A 55 -10.41 12.23 5.12
C ALA A 55 -10.62 10.88 5.83
N MET A 56 -10.03 9.80 5.32
CA MET A 56 -10.12 8.48 5.94
C MET A 56 -9.44 8.44 7.30
N CYS A 57 -8.28 9.07 7.48
CA CYS A 57 -7.62 9.18 8.77
C CYS A 57 -8.49 9.92 9.80
N ARG A 58 -9.15 11.01 9.39
CA ARG A 58 -10.08 11.74 10.28
C ARG A 58 -11.30 10.90 10.64
N ALA A 59 -11.88 10.18 9.67
CA ALA A 59 -13.00 9.28 9.91
C ALA A 59 -12.61 8.15 10.86
N ALA A 60 -11.47 7.51 10.63
CA ALA A 60 -10.95 6.45 11.50
C ALA A 60 -10.74 6.95 12.94
N ALA A 61 -10.13 8.13 13.11
CA ALA A 61 -9.94 8.73 14.42
C ALA A 61 -11.28 9.02 15.14
N SER A 62 -12.31 9.44 14.41
CA SER A 62 -13.63 9.68 14.98
C SER A 62 -14.37 8.40 15.40
N LEU A 63 -14.00 7.26 14.85
CA LEU A 63 -14.56 5.94 15.13
C LEU A 63 -13.68 5.08 16.05
N ASP A 64 -12.58 5.63 16.55
CA ASP A 64 -11.56 4.90 17.31
C ASP A 64 -11.00 3.69 16.54
N ALA A 65 -10.91 3.80 15.21
CA ALA A 65 -10.38 2.77 14.33
C ALA A 65 -8.89 3.02 14.09
N GLY A 66 -8.05 2.18 14.68
CA GLY A 66 -6.59 2.36 14.67
C GLY A 66 -5.86 1.86 13.42
N THR A 67 -6.55 1.26 12.46
CA THR A 67 -5.89 0.57 11.33
C THR A 67 -6.66 0.73 10.04
N ILE A 68 -5.96 1.20 9.00
CA ILE A 68 -6.44 1.29 7.62
C ILE A 68 -5.32 0.83 6.69
N VAL A 69 -5.64 0.06 5.66
CA VAL A 69 -4.72 -0.26 4.57
C VAL A 69 -5.08 0.59 3.35
N PHE A 70 -4.14 1.38 2.87
CA PHE A 70 -4.23 2.12 1.63
C PHE A 70 -3.60 1.30 0.52
N GLU A 71 -4.34 1.00 -0.52
CA GLU A 71 -3.83 0.12 -1.57
C GLU A 71 -4.03 0.69 -2.96
N LEU A 72 -3.21 0.18 -3.89
CA LEU A 72 -3.37 0.42 -5.31
C LEU A 72 -2.85 -0.79 -6.07
N ALA A 73 -3.67 -1.33 -6.97
CA ALA A 73 -3.27 -2.46 -7.79
C ALA A 73 -2.20 -2.06 -8.81
N ARG A 74 -1.32 -3.01 -9.16
CA ARG A 74 -0.27 -2.75 -10.15
C ARG A 74 -0.82 -2.22 -11.47
N SER A 75 -1.94 -2.77 -11.95
CA SER A 75 -2.63 -2.30 -13.16
C SER A 75 -3.24 -0.92 -13.01
N GLU A 76 -3.66 -0.54 -11.80
CA GLU A 76 -4.25 0.75 -11.51
C GLU A 76 -3.23 1.88 -11.53
N GLN A 77 -1.97 1.60 -11.17
CA GLN A 77 -0.87 2.56 -11.21
C GLN A 77 -0.66 3.15 -12.61
N GLU A 78 -0.94 2.37 -13.64
CA GLU A 78 -0.75 2.80 -15.02
C GLU A 78 -1.82 3.82 -15.45
N TYR A 79 -3.10 3.47 -15.35
CA TYR A 79 -4.18 4.36 -15.84
C TYR A 79 -4.52 5.51 -14.89
N THR A 80 -4.13 5.43 -13.62
CA THR A 80 -4.25 6.54 -12.67
C THR A 80 -3.03 7.45 -12.66
N TYR A 81 -1.97 7.10 -13.40
CA TYR A 81 -0.67 7.78 -13.39
C TYR A 81 -0.03 7.90 -12.00
N GLN A 82 -0.34 6.97 -11.11
CA GLN A 82 0.16 6.93 -9.74
C GLN A 82 1.21 5.83 -9.56
N ARG A 83 2.46 6.15 -9.86
CA ARG A 83 3.58 5.25 -9.57
C ARG A 83 3.75 5.07 -8.06
N PRO A 84 4.41 4.01 -7.58
CA PRO A 84 4.53 3.74 -6.15
C PRO A 84 5.02 4.94 -5.32
N GLY A 85 6.06 5.64 -5.78
CA GLY A 85 6.58 6.83 -5.08
C GLY A 85 5.60 7.99 -5.00
N GLU A 86 4.75 8.18 -6.00
CA GLU A 86 3.71 9.22 -6.00
C GLU A 86 2.56 8.85 -5.07
N TYR A 87 2.14 7.60 -5.13
CA TYR A 87 1.04 7.10 -4.30
C TYR A 87 1.38 7.16 -2.82
N ILE A 88 2.48 6.54 -2.39
CA ILE A 88 2.86 6.51 -0.97
C ILE A 88 3.13 7.92 -0.42
N THR A 89 3.76 8.80 -1.21
CA THR A 89 3.98 10.19 -0.80
C THR A 89 2.67 10.92 -0.54
N SER A 90 1.68 10.76 -1.43
CA SER A 90 0.36 11.36 -1.28
C SER A 90 -0.39 10.81 -0.08
N VAL A 91 -0.33 9.49 0.16
CA VAL A 91 -0.92 8.85 1.35
C VAL A 91 -0.29 9.39 2.63
N LEU A 92 1.04 9.35 2.75
CA LEU A 92 1.74 9.83 3.94
C LEU A 92 1.47 11.31 4.20
N ALA A 93 1.51 12.14 3.16
CA ALA A 93 1.19 13.56 3.28
C ALA A 93 -0.25 13.80 3.77
N GLY A 94 -1.22 13.05 3.24
CA GLY A 94 -2.61 13.11 3.68
C GLY A 94 -2.78 12.69 5.13
N CYS A 95 -2.13 11.60 5.55
CA CYS A 95 -2.16 11.10 6.92
C CYS A 95 -1.57 12.11 7.91
N ILE A 96 -0.36 12.62 7.66
CA ILE A 96 0.27 13.60 8.56
C ILE A 96 -0.51 14.93 8.58
N GLY A 97 -1.03 15.37 7.43
CA GLY A 97 -1.89 16.55 7.33
C GLY A 97 -3.19 16.44 8.09
N ALA A 98 -3.72 15.23 8.25
CA ALA A 98 -4.89 14.93 9.08
C ALA A 98 -4.57 14.76 10.58
N GLY A 99 -3.30 14.83 10.96
CA GLY A 99 -2.87 14.63 12.34
C GLY A 99 -2.81 13.17 12.78
N TRP A 100 -2.81 12.21 11.82
CA TRP A 100 -2.69 10.78 12.13
C TRP A 100 -1.44 10.49 12.95
N ARG A 101 -1.59 9.60 13.93
CA ARG A 101 -0.49 9.07 14.74
C ARG A 101 -0.64 7.55 14.79
N GLY A 102 0.43 6.85 14.42
CA GLY A 102 0.43 5.39 14.32
C GLY A 102 0.89 4.93 12.93
N PRO A 103 1.04 3.63 12.73
CA PRO A 103 1.52 3.07 11.48
C PRO A 103 0.57 3.40 10.31
N VAL A 104 1.17 3.65 9.15
CA VAL A 104 0.45 3.81 7.88
C VAL A 104 0.75 2.59 7.03
N PHE A 105 -0.27 1.78 6.77
CA PHE A 105 -0.14 0.57 5.96
C PHE A 105 -0.43 0.90 4.51
N VAL A 106 0.60 0.79 3.67
CA VAL A 106 0.46 0.94 2.21
C VAL A 106 0.77 -0.40 1.57
N GLN A 107 -0.14 -0.86 0.72
CA GLN A 107 -0.07 -2.16 0.07
C GLN A 107 -0.10 -2.04 -1.45
N GLY A 108 0.76 -2.81 -2.10
CA GLY A 108 0.60 -3.14 -3.51
C GLY A 108 -0.43 -4.25 -3.63
N ASP A 109 -1.61 -3.90 -4.10
CA ASP A 109 -2.72 -4.80 -4.30
C ASP A 109 -2.61 -5.48 -5.67
N HIS A 110 -2.92 -6.79 -5.76
CA HIS A 110 -2.91 -7.55 -7.00
C HIS A 110 -1.68 -7.30 -7.89
N TYR A 111 -0.47 -7.59 -7.38
CA TYR A 111 0.72 -7.71 -8.24
C TYR A 111 0.60 -9.02 -9.01
N GLN A 112 -0.39 -9.02 -9.90
CA GLN A 112 -0.95 -10.20 -10.53
C GLN A 112 -0.13 -10.67 -11.72
N PHE A 113 0.05 -11.98 -11.81
CA PHE A 113 0.57 -12.63 -12.99
C PHE A 113 -0.46 -12.58 -14.13
N ASN A 114 0.01 -12.31 -15.35
CA ASN A 114 -0.81 -12.46 -16.54
C ASN A 114 -0.61 -13.87 -17.08
N ALA A 115 -1.67 -14.70 -17.05
CA ALA A 115 -1.60 -16.11 -17.45
C ALA A 115 -1.09 -16.31 -18.88
N LYS A 116 -1.49 -15.45 -19.83
CA LYS A 116 -1.05 -15.56 -21.24
C LYS A 116 0.44 -15.24 -21.39
N LYS A 117 0.93 -14.18 -20.71
CA LYS A 117 2.36 -13.84 -20.70
C LYS A 117 3.17 -14.92 -20.01
N TYR A 118 2.67 -15.45 -18.90
CA TYR A 118 3.33 -16.53 -18.16
C TYR A 118 3.43 -17.80 -18.97
N ALA A 119 2.37 -18.20 -19.68
CA ALA A 119 2.39 -19.36 -20.57
C ALA A 119 3.38 -19.20 -21.74
N ALA A 120 3.59 -17.97 -22.22
CA ALA A 120 4.53 -17.69 -23.30
C ALA A 120 5.99 -17.65 -22.82
N ASP A 121 6.25 -17.03 -21.69
CA ASP A 121 7.58 -16.88 -21.06
C ASP A 121 7.43 -16.70 -19.54
N PRO A 122 7.51 -17.80 -18.76
CA PRO A 122 7.37 -17.76 -17.31
C PRO A 122 8.46 -16.92 -16.63
N GLU A 123 9.68 -16.94 -17.14
CA GLU A 123 10.81 -16.24 -16.54
C GLU A 123 10.68 -14.73 -16.71
N ALA A 124 10.37 -14.28 -17.92
CA ALA A 124 10.14 -12.87 -18.21
C ALA A 124 8.95 -12.31 -17.40
N MET A 125 7.85 -13.06 -17.28
CA MET A 125 6.70 -12.64 -16.47
C MET A 125 7.04 -12.55 -14.98
N THR A 126 7.82 -13.51 -14.47
CA THR A 126 8.26 -13.52 -13.09
C THR A 126 9.19 -12.32 -12.80
N GLU A 127 10.11 -11.99 -13.71
CA GLU A 127 10.98 -10.83 -13.54
C GLU A 127 10.21 -9.50 -13.63
N GLU A 128 9.14 -9.44 -14.44
CA GLU A 128 8.23 -8.29 -14.47
C GLU A 128 7.62 -8.04 -13.08
N ILE A 129 7.13 -9.09 -12.40
CA ILE A 129 6.58 -8.99 -11.04
C ILE A 129 7.67 -8.62 -10.03
N ARG A 130 8.83 -9.27 -10.07
CA ARG A 130 9.97 -8.94 -9.19
C ARG A 130 10.39 -7.47 -9.31
N ARG A 131 10.45 -6.97 -10.52
CA ARG A 131 10.78 -5.54 -10.77
C ARG A 131 9.72 -4.63 -10.19
N ALA A 132 8.44 -4.94 -10.37
CA ALA A 132 7.35 -4.15 -9.79
C ALA A 132 7.41 -4.14 -8.26
N CYS A 133 7.65 -5.28 -7.63
CA CYS A 133 7.85 -5.38 -6.19
C CYS A 133 9.03 -4.53 -5.70
N ARG A 134 10.18 -4.62 -6.37
CA ARG A 134 11.36 -3.79 -6.03
C ARG A 134 11.03 -2.31 -6.05
N LEU A 135 10.40 -1.82 -7.12
CA LEU A 135 10.02 -0.40 -7.24
C LEU A 135 9.07 0.05 -6.13
N ALA A 136 8.12 -0.80 -5.74
CA ALA A 136 7.21 -0.50 -4.64
C ALA A 136 7.95 -0.47 -3.29
N MET A 137 8.82 -1.44 -3.03
CA MET A 137 9.61 -1.50 -1.79
C MET A 137 10.58 -0.32 -1.68
N GLU A 138 11.26 0.03 -2.76
CA GLU A 138 12.15 1.21 -2.82
C GLU A 138 11.40 2.51 -2.58
N ALA A 139 10.15 2.59 -3.05
CA ALA A 139 9.27 3.72 -2.78
C ALA A 139 8.80 3.79 -1.32
N GLY A 140 8.91 2.70 -0.56
CA GLY A 140 8.54 2.64 0.86
C GLY A 140 7.31 1.80 1.18
N TYR A 141 6.76 1.03 0.23
CA TYR A 141 5.73 0.04 0.54
C TYR A 141 6.30 -1.04 1.46
N ARG A 142 5.48 -1.53 2.37
CA ARG A 142 5.87 -2.61 3.31
C ARG A 142 4.96 -3.83 3.22
N ASN A 143 3.96 -3.76 2.34
CA ASN A 143 3.01 -4.84 2.09
C ASN A 143 2.82 -4.95 0.57
N ILE A 144 2.88 -6.17 0.04
CA ILE A 144 2.65 -6.45 -1.39
C ILE A 144 1.91 -7.79 -1.48
N ASP A 145 0.78 -7.78 -2.15
CA ASP A 145 0.05 -8.98 -2.53
C ASP A 145 0.57 -9.49 -3.89
N ILE A 146 1.23 -10.64 -3.86
CA ILE A 146 1.71 -11.33 -5.07
C ILE A 146 0.63 -12.31 -5.49
N ASP A 147 -0.11 -11.93 -6.53
CA ASP A 147 -1.31 -12.65 -6.97
C ASP A 147 -1.01 -13.60 -8.14
N SER A 148 -1.00 -14.90 -7.83
CA SER A 148 -0.87 -15.98 -8.81
C SER A 148 -2.20 -16.68 -9.14
N SER A 149 -3.34 -16.14 -8.72
CA SER A 149 -4.65 -16.76 -8.89
C SER A 149 -5.01 -17.07 -10.35
N THR A 150 -4.49 -16.28 -11.29
CA THR A 150 -4.70 -16.51 -12.73
C THR A 150 -3.94 -17.72 -13.30
N LEU A 151 -3.03 -18.31 -12.52
CA LEU A 151 -2.20 -19.46 -12.91
C LEU A 151 -2.74 -20.79 -12.36
N VAL A 152 -3.83 -20.75 -11.61
CA VAL A 152 -4.43 -21.94 -11.00
C VAL A 152 -5.52 -22.47 -11.90
N ASP A 153 -5.44 -23.77 -12.23
CA ASP A 153 -6.55 -24.50 -12.85
C ASP A 153 -7.57 -24.90 -11.77
N LEU A 154 -8.82 -24.51 -11.96
CA LEU A 154 -9.96 -24.82 -11.08
C LEU A 154 -10.75 -26.00 -11.60
#